data_166a35d7cb76895fbdeae8baab87b96b
#
_entry.id   166a35d7cb76895fbdeae8baab87b96b
#
_cell.length_a   1.000
_cell.length_b   1.000
_cell.length_c   1.000
_cell.angle_alpha   90.00
_cell.angle_beta   90.00
_cell.angle_gamma   90.00
#
_symmetry.space_group_name_H-M   'P 1'
#
loop_
_entity.id
_entity.type
_entity.pdbx_description
1 polymer ?
#
loop_
_entity_poly.entity_id
_entity_poly.type
_entity_poly.pdbx_seq_one_letter_code
_entity_poly.pdbx_strand_id
1 'polypeptide(L)'
;MKIAIIGTRGIPNHYGGFEQFAEYLSLGLVNKDHEVWVYNSHLHPYQEKSWKGVNIIHCKDMEDKVGTAGQFFYDLNCILDARKRNFDIILQLGYTSSSVWGGLLPEKPIIITNMDGLEWKRSKFSKKVQYFLKKAEKWAINTSDHLVADSVGIQQHLKTNFNVDSTYIPYGAHVFNSPNKELLKTYKLEEHQYSILIARMEPENNIETILDGYHKSENENPFLVIGKTENEFGTYLKEKFKENNKIQFLGGIYDIEVLNNLRYYAGFYFHGHSVGGTNPSLLEAMSSGAFIVANDNIFNKSILEKEALYFLNSDDVAIILTETIEDKREHFVANNIQKIKTLYTWDKIINDYEKLFIKLAK
;
A
#
# COMPACT_ATOMS: atom_id res chain seq x y z
N MET A 1 -20.22 0.85 -18.76
CA MET A 1 -18.98 1.34 -19.39
C MET A 1 -18.02 0.17 -19.54
N LYS A 2 -17.12 0.27 -20.52
CA LYS A 2 -16.03 -0.69 -20.72
C LYS A 2 -14.73 -0.13 -20.17
N ILE A 3 -14.25 -0.70 -19.07
CA ILE A 3 -13.16 -0.16 -18.25
C ILE A 3 -11.96 -1.10 -18.30
N ALA A 4 -10.77 -0.57 -18.58
CA ALA A 4 -9.51 -1.29 -18.49
C ALA A 4 -8.71 -0.83 -17.26
N ILE A 5 -8.08 -1.76 -16.54
CA ILE A 5 -7.14 -1.51 -15.45
C ILE A 5 -5.77 -2.05 -15.87
N ILE A 6 -4.75 -1.17 -15.91
CA ILE A 6 -3.36 -1.49 -16.25
C ILE A 6 -2.42 -1.02 -15.13
N GLY A 7 -1.15 -1.42 -15.16
CA GLY A 7 -0.16 -1.01 -14.16
C GLY A 7 -0.12 -1.89 -12.91
N THR A 8 -0.68 -3.08 -13.00
CA THR A 8 -0.63 -4.14 -11.97
C THR A 8 -0.06 -5.41 -12.57
N ARG A 9 0.51 -6.32 -11.77
CA ARG A 9 0.94 -7.64 -12.24
C ARG A 9 -0.24 -8.59 -12.50
N GLY A 10 -1.43 -8.23 -12.02
CA GLY A 10 -2.67 -8.95 -12.31
C GLY A 10 -3.49 -9.36 -11.09
N ILE A 11 -4.65 -9.95 -11.38
CA ILE A 11 -5.59 -10.50 -10.42
C ILE A 11 -5.82 -12.00 -10.66
N PRO A 12 -6.24 -12.81 -9.63
CA PRO A 12 -6.38 -12.44 -8.20
C PRO A 12 -5.05 -12.07 -7.56
N ASN A 13 -5.10 -11.28 -6.49
CA ASN A 13 -3.90 -10.77 -5.81
C ASN A 13 -2.98 -11.89 -5.30
N HIS A 14 -1.69 -11.79 -5.64
CA HIS A 14 -0.63 -12.66 -5.11
C HIS A 14 0.71 -11.90 -4.87
N TYR A 15 0.68 -10.56 -5.04
CA TYR A 15 1.92 -9.78 -5.00
C TYR A 15 1.87 -8.57 -4.05
N GLY A 16 0.94 -7.62 -4.21
CA GLY A 16 1.04 -6.36 -3.48
C GLY A 16 -0.21 -5.49 -3.49
N GLY A 17 -0.02 -4.22 -3.10
CA GLY A 17 -1.13 -3.28 -2.89
C GLY A 17 -1.93 -2.95 -4.15
N PHE A 18 -1.29 -2.78 -5.31
CA PHE A 18 -1.99 -2.51 -6.56
C PHE A 18 -2.82 -3.70 -7.05
N GLU A 19 -2.32 -4.92 -6.85
CA GLU A 19 -3.04 -6.15 -7.18
C GLU A 19 -4.26 -6.30 -6.27
N GLN A 20 -4.12 -6.05 -4.97
CA GLN A 20 -5.22 -6.04 -4.02
C GLN A 20 -6.27 -4.97 -4.41
N PHE A 21 -5.82 -3.76 -4.72
CA PHE A 21 -6.69 -2.69 -5.16
C PHE A 21 -7.44 -3.04 -6.45
N ALA A 22 -6.73 -3.53 -7.48
CA ALA A 22 -7.32 -3.93 -8.75
C ALA A 22 -8.35 -5.06 -8.58
N GLU A 23 -8.08 -6.01 -7.68
CA GLU A 23 -8.98 -7.10 -7.34
C GLU A 23 -10.30 -6.57 -6.78
N TYR A 24 -10.26 -5.74 -5.73
CA TYR A 24 -11.49 -5.21 -5.11
C TYR A 24 -12.24 -4.25 -6.05
N LEU A 25 -11.52 -3.33 -6.70
CA LEU A 25 -12.16 -2.36 -7.58
C LEU A 25 -12.83 -3.04 -8.77
N SER A 26 -12.14 -3.98 -9.44
CA SER A 26 -12.69 -4.67 -10.61
C SER A 26 -13.93 -5.48 -10.28
N LEU A 27 -13.93 -6.22 -9.16
CA LEU A 27 -15.11 -6.95 -8.69
C LEU A 27 -16.27 -6.02 -8.36
N GLY A 28 -16.00 -4.93 -7.66
CA GLY A 28 -17.03 -3.97 -7.30
C GLY A 28 -17.66 -3.30 -8.53
N LEU A 29 -16.87 -2.99 -9.56
CA LEU A 29 -17.38 -2.41 -10.81
C LEU A 29 -18.17 -3.43 -11.65
N VAL A 30 -17.77 -4.71 -11.66
CA VAL A 30 -18.57 -5.78 -12.29
C VAL A 30 -19.93 -5.91 -11.60
N ASN A 31 -19.99 -5.88 -10.28
CA ASN A 31 -21.24 -5.92 -9.52
C ASN A 31 -22.16 -4.69 -9.76
N LYS A 32 -21.65 -3.67 -10.44
CA LYS A 32 -22.37 -2.46 -10.87
C LYS A 32 -22.62 -2.43 -12.39
N ASP A 33 -22.63 -3.59 -13.01
CA ASP A 33 -22.92 -3.81 -14.43
C ASP A 33 -21.94 -3.10 -15.38
N HIS A 34 -20.66 -2.90 -14.97
CA HIS A 34 -19.60 -2.47 -15.87
C HIS A 34 -18.89 -3.67 -16.50
N GLU A 35 -18.46 -3.53 -17.74
CA GLU A 35 -17.57 -4.49 -18.41
C GLU A 35 -16.12 -4.14 -18.03
N VAL A 36 -15.50 -4.94 -17.16
CA VAL A 36 -14.18 -4.66 -16.61
C VAL A 36 -13.14 -5.63 -17.17
N TRP A 37 -11.99 -5.08 -17.53
CA TRP A 37 -10.82 -5.79 -18.05
C TRP A 37 -9.60 -5.46 -17.20
N VAL A 38 -8.88 -6.48 -16.71
CA VAL A 38 -7.63 -6.31 -15.99
C VAL A 38 -6.51 -6.95 -16.81
N TYR A 39 -5.40 -6.20 -16.92
CA TYR A 39 -4.20 -6.71 -17.59
C TYR A 39 -3.33 -7.45 -16.58
N ASN A 40 -3.08 -8.73 -16.87
CA ASN A 40 -2.19 -9.58 -16.08
C ASN A 40 -0.87 -9.79 -16.82
N SER A 41 0.23 -9.88 -16.08
CA SER A 41 1.48 -10.43 -16.62
C SER A 41 1.23 -11.89 -17.07
N HIS A 42 1.86 -12.32 -18.16
CA HIS A 42 1.81 -13.74 -18.58
C HIS A 42 2.51 -14.65 -17.57
N LEU A 43 3.31 -14.09 -16.66
CA LEU A 43 3.96 -14.81 -15.53
C LEU A 43 3.03 -14.97 -14.34
N HIS A 44 1.85 -14.34 -14.36
CA HIS A 44 0.87 -14.43 -13.28
C HIS A 44 0.42 -15.89 -13.07
N PRO A 45 0.31 -16.40 -11.81
CA PRO A 45 -0.05 -17.80 -11.58
C PRO A 45 -1.47 -18.17 -12.05
N TYR A 46 -2.38 -17.20 -12.10
CA TYR A 46 -3.74 -17.41 -12.61
C TYR A 46 -3.77 -17.17 -14.12
N GLN A 47 -4.04 -18.21 -14.91
CA GLN A 47 -3.94 -18.19 -16.38
C GLN A 47 -5.30 -18.18 -17.11
N GLU A 48 -6.41 -18.17 -16.39
CA GLU A 48 -7.74 -18.14 -17.00
C GLU A 48 -8.05 -16.75 -17.61
N LYS A 49 -8.94 -16.72 -18.59
CA LYS A 49 -9.33 -15.49 -19.30
C LYS A 49 -10.34 -14.63 -18.54
N SER A 50 -10.86 -15.12 -17.43
CA SER A 50 -11.81 -14.39 -16.59
C SER A 50 -11.70 -14.83 -15.13
N TRP A 51 -12.04 -13.93 -14.23
CA TRP A 51 -12.10 -14.21 -12.81
C TRP A 51 -13.30 -13.50 -12.18
N LYS A 52 -14.25 -14.25 -11.64
CA LYS A 52 -15.46 -13.72 -11.00
C LYS A 52 -16.19 -12.62 -11.82
N GLY A 53 -16.29 -12.80 -13.13
CA GLY A 53 -16.93 -11.84 -14.04
C GLY A 53 -16.00 -10.74 -14.57
N VAL A 54 -14.80 -10.60 -14.06
CA VAL A 54 -13.76 -9.70 -14.61
C VAL A 54 -13.05 -10.38 -15.76
N ASN A 55 -12.92 -9.70 -16.89
CA ASN A 55 -12.14 -10.20 -18.03
C ASN A 55 -10.63 -9.99 -17.80
N ILE A 56 -9.81 -10.95 -18.17
CA ILE A 56 -8.36 -10.91 -18.01
C ILE A 56 -7.66 -10.95 -19.35
N ILE A 57 -6.67 -10.06 -19.53
CA ILE A 57 -5.78 -10.04 -20.69
C ILE A 57 -4.36 -10.31 -20.20
N HIS A 58 -3.76 -11.42 -20.67
CA HIS A 58 -2.36 -11.71 -20.35
C HIS A 58 -1.44 -11.05 -21.38
N CYS A 59 -0.56 -10.16 -20.90
CA CYS A 59 0.46 -9.51 -21.72
C CYS A 59 1.85 -10.04 -21.39
N LYS A 60 2.71 -10.09 -22.42
CA LYS A 60 4.09 -10.54 -22.27
C LYS A 60 4.85 -9.62 -21.34
N ASP A 61 5.50 -10.20 -20.35
CA ASP A 61 6.37 -9.59 -19.36
C ASP A 61 7.79 -10.15 -19.53
N MET A 62 8.78 -9.39 -19.18
CA MET A 62 10.18 -9.81 -19.21
C MET A 62 10.86 -9.73 -17.84
N GLU A 63 10.08 -9.63 -16.78
CA GLU A 63 10.61 -9.49 -15.41
C GLU A 63 11.44 -10.71 -14.98
N ASP A 64 11.13 -11.89 -15.50
CA ASP A 64 11.91 -13.13 -15.32
C ASP A 64 13.34 -13.07 -15.91
N LYS A 65 13.57 -12.21 -16.91
CA LYS A 65 14.85 -12.11 -17.64
C LYS A 65 15.66 -10.90 -17.26
N VAL A 66 15.01 -9.76 -17.01
CA VAL A 66 15.68 -8.47 -16.82
C VAL A 66 15.29 -7.79 -15.49
N GLY A 67 14.65 -8.52 -14.58
CA GLY A 67 14.16 -7.99 -13.32
C GLY A 67 13.12 -6.90 -13.52
N THR A 68 13.00 -5.95 -12.59
CA THR A 68 12.00 -4.88 -12.59
C THR A 68 11.99 -4.02 -13.87
N ALA A 69 13.08 -4.01 -14.65
CA ALA A 69 13.09 -3.36 -15.97
C ALA A 69 12.11 -4.02 -16.96
N GLY A 70 11.74 -5.28 -16.74
CA GLY A 70 10.72 -5.98 -17.53
C GLY A 70 9.36 -5.31 -17.52
N GLN A 71 9.03 -4.57 -16.45
CA GLN A 71 7.78 -3.83 -16.34
C GLN A 71 7.58 -2.78 -17.44
N PHE A 72 8.65 -2.16 -17.92
CA PHE A 72 8.57 -1.22 -19.05
C PHE A 72 8.05 -1.91 -20.32
N PHE A 73 8.51 -3.13 -20.59
CA PHE A 73 8.03 -3.93 -21.74
C PHE A 73 6.60 -4.42 -21.52
N TYR A 74 6.28 -4.82 -20.30
CA TYR A 74 4.93 -5.26 -19.94
C TYR A 74 3.92 -4.13 -20.15
N ASP A 75 4.16 -2.93 -19.62
CA ASP A 75 3.28 -1.78 -19.79
C ASP A 75 3.14 -1.36 -21.26
N LEU A 76 4.23 -1.41 -22.03
CA LEU A 76 4.15 -1.19 -23.48
C LEU A 76 3.18 -2.18 -24.15
N ASN A 77 3.31 -3.48 -23.83
CA ASN A 77 2.44 -4.50 -24.41
C ASN A 77 0.98 -4.30 -24.00
N CYS A 78 0.72 -3.90 -22.75
CA CYS A 78 -0.63 -3.56 -22.28
C CYS A 78 -1.22 -2.38 -23.05
N ILE A 79 -0.45 -1.30 -23.24
CA ILE A 79 -0.87 -0.10 -23.97
C ILE A 79 -1.12 -0.43 -25.46
N LEU A 80 -0.23 -1.19 -26.11
CA LEU A 80 -0.40 -1.58 -27.52
C LEU A 80 -1.61 -2.51 -27.74
N ASP A 81 -1.93 -3.38 -26.77
CA ASP A 81 -3.17 -4.17 -26.83
C ASP A 81 -4.39 -3.29 -26.60
N ALA A 82 -4.36 -2.37 -25.62
CA ALA A 82 -5.46 -1.46 -25.31
C ALA A 82 -5.84 -0.57 -26.50
N ARG A 83 -4.88 -0.16 -27.34
CA ARG A 83 -5.13 0.59 -28.59
C ARG A 83 -6.00 -0.15 -29.61
N LYS A 84 -6.05 -1.48 -29.54
CA LYS A 84 -6.84 -2.33 -30.46
C LYS A 84 -8.26 -2.56 -29.93
N ARG A 85 -8.59 -2.02 -28.75
CA ARG A 85 -9.86 -2.24 -28.08
C ARG A 85 -10.61 -0.94 -27.89
N ASN A 86 -11.93 -1.03 -27.78
CA ASN A 86 -12.80 0.14 -27.57
C ASN A 86 -13.16 0.24 -26.09
N PHE A 87 -12.22 0.72 -25.25
CA PHE A 87 -12.48 1.06 -23.87
C PHE A 87 -13.08 2.47 -23.77
N ASP A 88 -13.91 2.72 -22.75
CA ASP A 88 -14.38 4.04 -22.38
C ASP A 88 -13.38 4.72 -21.43
N ILE A 89 -12.81 3.92 -20.51
CA ILE A 89 -11.87 4.34 -19.47
C ILE A 89 -10.67 3.41 -19.45
N ILE A 90 -9.47 3.97 -19.30
CA ILE A 90 -8.26 3.25 -18.91
C ILE A 90 -7.79 3.82 -17.57
N LEU A 91 -7.83 3.01 -16.52
CA LEU A 91 -7.23 3.32 -15.22
C LEU A 91 -5.82 2.76 -15.15
N GLN A 92 -4.82 3.64 -15.03
CA GLN A 92 -3.42 3.29 -14.79
C GLN A 92 -3.14 3.30 -13.30
N LEU A 93 -2.60 2.21 -12.76
CA LEU A 93 -2.16 2.09 -11.37
C LEU A 93 -0.65 2.33 -11.30
N GLY A 94 -0.28 3.51 -10.80
CA GLY A 94 1.11 3.98 -10.83
C GLY A 94 1.54 4.54 -12.17
N TYR A 95 2.76 5.09 -12.21
CA TYR A 95 3.27 5.82 -13.38
C TYR A 95 4.72 5.51 -13.74
N THR A 96 5.44 4.75 -12.93
CA THR A 96 6.91 4.65 -13.01
C THR A 96 7.42 4.07 -14.33
N SER A 97 6.76 3.07 -14.89
CA SER A 97 7.13 2.42 -16.15
C SER A 97 6.19 2.78 -17.30
N SER A 98 4.89 2.93 -17.05
CA SER A 98 3.88 3.23 -18.07
C SER A 98 4.04 4.62 -18.67
N SER A 99 4.43 5.63 -17.88
CA SER A 99 4.52 7.03 -18.32
C SER A 99 5.53 7.26 -19.47
N VAL A 100 6.55 6.40 -19.60
CA VAL A 100 7.51 6.44 -20.74
C VAL A 100 6.80 6.24 -22.08
N TRP A 101 5.73 5.50 -22.07
CA TRP A 101 4.92 5.15 -23.23
C TRP A 101 3.66 6.03 -23.38
N GLY A 102 3.57 7.12 -22.61
CA GLY A 102 2.40 8.02 -22.61
C GLY A 102 1.97 8.49 -23.98
N GLY A 103 2.93 8.80 -24.89
CA GLY A 103 2.62 9.16 -26.28
C GLY A 103 2.04 8.02 -27.14
N LEU A 104 1.99 6.78 -26.63
CA LEU A 104 1.39 5.63 -27.29
C LEU A 104 0.01 5.27 -26.71
N LEU A 105 -0.46 5.98 -25.68
CA LEU A 105 -1.81 5.76 -25.14
C LEU A 105 -2.87 6.00 -26.24
N PRO A 106 -3.98 5.25 -26.24
CA PRO A 106 -5.06 5.47 -27.20
C PRO A 106 -5.76 6.83 -26.95
N GLU A 107 -6.23 7.47 -28.03
CA GLU A 107 -6.83 8.81 -27.96
C GLU A 107 -8.31 8.82 -27.48
N LYS A 108 -9.04 7.72 -27.67
CA LYS A 108 -10.48 7.69 -27.40
C LYS A 108 -10.86 7.47 -25.94
N PRO A 109 -10.29 6.46 -25.22
CA PRO A 109 -10.63 6.26 -23.82
C PRO A 109 -10.07 7.40 -22.97
N ILE A 110 -10.81 7.74 -21.92
CA ILE A 110 -10.31 8.67 -20.90
C ILE A 110 -9.21 7.98 -20.10
N ILE A 111 -8.04 8.59 -20.03
CA ILE A 111 -6.88 8.08 -19.31
C ILE A 111 -6.89 8.66 -17.91
N ILE A 112 -7.07 7.80 -16.92
CA ILE A 112 -7.03 8.17 -15.49
C ILE A 112 -5.80 7.51 -14.87
N THR A 113 -4.92 8.29 -14.23
CA THR A 113 -3.75 7.74 -13.53
C THR A 113 -3.87 7.93 -12.04
N ASN A 114 -3.82 6.83 -11.29
CA ASN A 114 -3.58 6.85 -9.86
C ASN A 114 -2.09 7.09 -9.63
N MET A 115 -1.76 8.25 -9.05
CA MET A 115 -0.39 8.72 -8.92
C MET A 115 0.40 8.02 -7.81
N ASP A 116 -0.26 7.23 -6.94
CA ASP A 116 0.40 6.50 -5.85
C ASP A 116 1.40 7.37 -5.06
N GLY A 117 2.46 6.76 -4.56
CA GLY A 117 3.47 7.44 -3.74
C GLY A 117 4.52 8.21 -4.53
N LEU A 118 5.33 8.99 -3.80
CA LEU A 118 6.47 9.72 -4.35
C LEU A 118 7.67 8.77 -4.50
N GLU A 119 7.63 7.87 -5.49
CA GLU A 119 8.63 6.83 -5.69
C GLU A 119 10.07 7.37 -5.76
N TRP A 120 10.26 8.58 -6.28
CA TRP A 120 11.57 9.23 -6.34
C TRP A 120 12.15 9.64 -4.97
N LYS A 121 11.36 9.61 -3.89
CA LYS A 121 11.84 9.83 -2.51
C LYS A 121 12.42 8.58 -1.86
N ARG A 122 12.22 7.40 -2.43
CA ARG A 122 12.71 6.16 -1.84
C ARG A 122 14.23 6.11 -1.83
N SER A 123 14.80 5.86 -0.67
CA SER A 123 16.26 5.83 -0.42
C SER A 123 16.98 4.71 -1.16
N LYS A 124 16.30 3.61 -1.47
CA LYS A 124 16.85 2.50 -2.23
C LYS A 124 17.25 2.84 -3.66
N PHE A 125 16.76 3.94 -4.20
CA PHE A 125 17.05 4.33 -5.58
C PHE A 125 18.25 5.27 -5.66
N SER A 126 19.15 5.01 -6.64
CA SER A 126 20.26 5.91 -6.95
C SER A 126 19.74 7.28 -7.40
N LYS A 127 20.56 8.33 -7.29
CA LYS A 127 20.21 9.69 -7.73
C LYS A 127 19.77 9.76 -9.19
N LYS A 128 20.35 8.91 -10.07
CA LYS A 128 19.94 8.82 -11.48
C LYS A 128 18.52 8.27 -11.63
N VAL A 129 18.20 7.21 -10.89
CA VAL A 129 16.86 6.63 -10.88
C VAL A 129 15.84 7.60 -10.27
N GLN A 130 16.18 8.27 -9.15
CA GLN A 130 15.32 9.30 -8.57
C GLN A 130 15.01 10.44 -9.55
N TYR A 131 15.99 10.88 -10.32
CA TYR A 131 15.80 11.90 -11.36
C TYR A 131 14.89 11.41 -12.48
N PHE A 132 15.09 10.17 -12.95
CA PHE A 132 14.20 9.53 -13.92
C PHE A 132 12.76 9.47 -13.41
N LEU A 133 12.55 9.02 -12.17
CA LEU A 133 11.23 8.90 -11.56
C LEU A 133 10.51 10.26 -11.43
N LYS A 134 11.25 11.35 -11.16
CA LYS A 134 10.69 12.72 -11.23
C LYS A 134 10.23 13.11 -12.63
N LYS A 135 10.94 12.66 -13.67
CA LYS A 135 10.49 12.86 -15.05
C LYS A 135 9.27 12.01 -15.38
N ALA A 136 9.26 10.75 -14.94
CA ALA A 136 8.14 9.83 -15.09
C ALA A 136 6.85 10.41 -14.51
N GLU A 137 6.91 10.99 -13.30
CA GLU A 137 5.79 11.71 -12.68
C GLU A 137 5.26 12.83 -13.60
N LYS A 138 6.15 13.67 -14.13
CA LYS A 138 5.75 14.75 -15.05
C LYS A 138 5.16 14.23 -16.37
N TRP A 139 5.70 13.14 -16.91
CA TRP A 139 5.13 12.52 -18.11
C TRP A 139 3.72 11.97 -17.85
N ALA A 140 3.51 11.29 -16.72
CA ALA A 140 2.18 10.81 -16.34
C ALA A 140 1.16 11.95 -16.22
N ILE A 141 1.54 13.06 -15.56
CA ILE A 141 0.71 14.27 -15.46
C ILE A 141 0.31 14.79 -16.85
N ASN A 142 1.24 14.83 -17.79
CA ASN A 142 1.00 15.39 -19.13
C ASN A 142 0.20 14.47 -20.06
N THR A 143 0.13 13.18 -19.78
CA THR A 143 -0.50 12.18 -20.65
C THR A 143 -1.78 11.58 -20.07
N SER A 144 -2.19 12.03 -18.89
CA SER A 144 -3.45 11.66 -18.25
C SER A 144 -4.50 12.74 -18.45
N ASP A 145 -5.73 12.35 -18.75
CA ASP A 145 -6.87 13.26 -18.78
C ASP A 145 -7.32 13.63 -17.37
N HIS A 146 -7.10 12.72 -16.41
CA HIS A 146 -7.42 12.97 -15.00
C HIS A 146 -6.45 12.23 -14.06
N LEU A 147 -6.19 12.85 -12.91
CA LEU A 147 -5.31 12.30 -11.89
C LEU A 147 -6.10 11.92 -10.64
N VAL A 148 -5.80 10.75 -10.09
CA VAL A 148 -6.24 10.33 -8.77
C VAL A 148 -5.05 10.33 -7.83
N ALA A 149 -5.22 10.92 -6.65
CA ALA A 149 -4.27 10.85 -5.55
C ALA A 149 -4.87 9.96 -4.46
N ASP A 150 -4.14 8.97 -4.02
CA ASP A 150 -4.56 8.06 -2.96
C ASP A 150 -4.37 8.65 -1.55
N SER A 151 -3.66 9.77 -1.43
CA SER A 151 -3.45 10.47 -0.17
C SER A 151 -3.52 11.99 -0.33
N VAL A 152 -3.87 12.66 0.78
CA VAL A 152 -3.87 14.14 0.85
C VAL A 152 -2.46 14.69 0.60
N GLY A 153 -1.42 14.00 1.04
CA GLY A 153 -0.03 14.39 0.80
C GLY A 153 0.35 14.40 -0.68
N ILE A 154 -0.11 13.40 -1.46
CA ILE A 154 0.08 13.37 -2.92
C ILE A 154 -0.75 14.45 -3.60
N GLN A 155 -2.01 14.64 -3.19
CA GLN A 155 -2.87 15.70 -3.73
C GLN A 155 -2.24 17.09 -3.56
N GLN A 156 -1.72 17.38 -2.36
CA GLN A 156 -1.02 18.64 -2.09
C GLN A 156 0.27 18.76 -2.91
N HIS A 157 1.03 17.69 -3.05
CA HIS A 157 2.24 17.67 -3.87
C HIS A 157 1.94 18.03 -5.33
N LEU A 158 0.92 17.40 -5.94
CA LEU A 158 0.50 17.69 -7.32
C LEU A 158 0.06 19.15 -7.47
N LYS A 159 -0.73 19.65 -6.54
CA LYS A 159 -1.20 21.05 -6.56
C LYS A 159 -0.06 22.04 -6.40
N THR A 160 0.82 21.82 -5.42
CA THR A 160 1.90 22.77 -5.09
C THR A 160 3.01 22.80 -6.13
N ASN A 161 3.44 21.62 -6.62
CA ASN A 161 4.62 21.53 -7.48
C ASN A 161 4.32 21.59 -8.98
N PHE A 162 3.10 21.24 -9.38
CA PHE A 162 2.71 21.17 -10.79
C PHE A 162 1.50 22.04 -11.11
N ASN A 163 0.82 22.61 -10.10
CA ASN A 163 -0.44 23.37 -10.22
C ASN A 163 -1.55 22.57 -10.94
N VAL A 164 -1.60 21.26 -10.74
CA VAL A 164 -2.64 20.38 -11.28
C VAL A 164 -3.58 19.90 -10.18
N ASP A 165 -4.85 19.74 -10.55
CA ASP A 165 -5.86 19.21 -9.65
C ASP A 165 -5.93 17.68 -9.78
N SER A 166 -6.28 17.01 -8.69
CA SER A 166 -6.50 15.57 -8.65
C SER A 166 -7.67 15.22 -7.74
N THR A 167 -8.32 14.10 -8.00
CA THR A 167 -9.36 13.58 -7.09
C THR A 167 -8.70 12.72 -6.02
N TYR A 168 -9.00 13.01 -4.74
CA TYR A 168 -8.56 12.17 -3.63
C TYR A 168 -9.47 10.95 -3.51
N ILE A 169 -8.94 9.75 -3.72
CA ILE A 169 -9.61 8.46 -3.49
C ILE A 169 -8.57 7.50 -2.90
N PRO A 170 -8.65 7.22 -1.59
CA PRO A 170 -7.70 6.34 -0.90
C PRO A 170 -7.94 4.85 -1.19
N TYR A 171 -7.16 3.98 -0.54
CA TYR A 171 -7.43 2.54 -0.51
C TYR A 171 -8.58 2.22 0.46
N GLY A 172 -9.13 1.01 0.32
CA GLY A 172 -10.13 0.47 1.22
C GLY A 172 -9.57 -0.58 2.18
N ALA A 173 -10.33 -0.86 3.24
CA ALA A 173 -10.07 -1.97 4.15
C ALA A 173 -11.39 -2.60 4.64
N HIS A 174 -11.30 -3.84 5.11
CA HIS A 174 -12.41 -4.54 5.78
C HIS A 174 -12.17 -4.55 7.28
N VAL A 175 -13.21 -4.23 8.05
CA VAL A 175 -13.12 -4.33 9.51
C VAL A 175 -12.93 -5.79 9.92
N PHE A 176 -11.94 -6.04 10.76
CA PHE A 176 -11.70 -7.34 11.34
C PHE A 176 -12.63 -7.56 12.55
N ASN A 177 -13.46 -8.62 12.49
CA ASN A 177 -14.51 -8.87 13.48
C ASN A 177 -14.40 -10.25 14.15
N SER A 178 -13.34 -11.00 13.89
CA SER A 178 -13.21 -12.40 14.34
C SER A 178 -11.91 -12.65 15.09
N PRO A 179 -11.64 -11.93 16.21
CA PRO A 179 -10.41 -12.14 16.96
C PRO A 179 -10.37 -13.55 17.56
N ASN A 180 -9.23 -14.23 17.37
CA ASN A 180 -8.99 -15.57 17.88
C ASN A 180 -7.69 -15.60 18.70
N LYS A 181 -7.84 -15.55 20.04
CA LYS A 181 -6.71 -15.53 20.99
C LYS A 181 -5.86 -16.81 20.95
N GLU A 182 -6.41 -17.93 20.51
CA GLU A 182 -5.66 -19.19 20.42
C GLU A 182 -4.46 -19.09 19.46
N LEU A 183 -4.53 -18.20 18.45
CA LEU A 183 -3.41 -17.95 17.53
C LEU A 183 -2.15 -17.45 18.24
N LEU A 184 -2.30 -16.73 19.36
CA LEU A 184 -1.15 -16.25 20.14
C LEU A 184 -0.30 -17.37 20.70
N LYS A 185 -0.90 -18.53 21.03
CA LYS A 185 -0.19 -19.69 21.56
C LYS A 185 0.86 -20.23 20.59
N THR A 186 0.59 -20.16 19.29
CA THR A 186 1.53 -20.57 18.23
C THR A 186 2.83 -19.77 18.28
N TYR A 187 2.73 -18.50 18.68
CA TYR A 187 3.86 -17.57 18.79
C TYR A 187 4.36 -17.40 20.21
N LYS A 188 3.77 -18.10 21.20
CA LYS A 188 4.09 -18.00 22.63
C LYS A 188 3.95 -16.55 23.16
N LEU A 189 2.87 -15.90 22.75
CA LEU A 189 2.57 -14.49 23.09
C LEU A 189 1.42 -14.40 24.06
N GLU A 190 1.44 -13.33 24.87
CA GLU A 190 0.34 -12.91 25.75
C GLU A 190 -0.30 -11.62 25.20
N GLU A 191 -1.60 -11.48 25.37
CA GLU A 191 -2.36 -10.31 24.94
C GLU A 191 -1.78 -9.03 25.55
N HIS A 192 -1.53 -8.03 24.68
CA HIS A 192 -0.96 -6.73 25.00
C HIS A 192 0.46 -6.74 25.61
N GLN A 193 1.10 -7.91 25.66
CA GLN A 193 2.46 -8.08 26.18
C GLN A 193 3.51 -8.26 25.07
N TYR A 194 3.29 -7.68 23.90
CA TYR A 194 4.26 -7.64 22.80
C TYR A 194 4.03 -6.44 21.92
N SER A 195 5.08 -6.00 21.24
CA SER A 195 5.02 -5.02 20.16
C SER A 195 5.22 -5.69 18.81
N ILE A 196 4.68 -5.07 17.75
CA ILE A 196 4.78 -5.62 16.40
C ILE A 196 4.99 -4.53 15.36
N LEU A 197 5.80 -4.81 14.35
CA LEU A 197 5.83 -4.05 13.10
C LEU A 197 5.72 -5.01 11.89
N ILE A 198 5.03 -4.57 10.84
CA ILE A 198 4.86 -5.33 9.60
C ILE A 198 5.28 -4.43 8.45
N ALA A 199 6.43 -4.73 7.83
CA ALA A 199 6.96 -3.91 6.75
C ALA A 199 7.94 -4.69 5.86
N ARG A 200 8.17 -4.21 4.65
CA ARG A 200 9.34 -4.59 3.87
C ARG A 200 10.59 -4.03 4.53
N MET A 201 11.67 -4.78 4.55
CA MET A 201 12.95 -4.33 5.12
C MET A 201 13.58 -3.28 4.20
N GLU A 202 13.11 -2.04 4.33
CA GLU A 202 13.55 -0.87 3.59
C GLU A 202 13.81 0.29 4.57
N PRO A 203 14.89 1.09 4.39
CA PRO A 203 15.24 2.16 5.34
C PRO A 203 14.13 3.18 5.56
N GLU A 204 13.36 3.52 4.51
CA GLU A 204 12.24 4.45 4.59
C GLU A 204 11.07 3.99 5.45
N ASN A 205 11.07 2.74 5.90
CA ASN A 205 10.10 2.20 6.84
C ASN A 205 10.54 2.37 8.31
N ASN A 206 11.62 3.09 8.57
CA ASN A 206 12.12 3.48 9.90
C ASN A 206 12.26 2.31 10.89
N ILE A 207 12.48 1.08 10.37
CA ILE A 207 12.57 -0.12 11.20
C ILE A 207 13.73 0.00 12.18
N GLU A 208 14.89 0.46 11.72
CA GLU A 208 16.07 0.66 12.57
C GLU A 208 15.78 1.65 13.71
N THR A 209 15.16 2.79 13.41
CA THR A 209 14.77 3.79 14.40
C THR A 209 13.84 3.20 15.49
N ILE A 210 12.86 2.39 15.07
CA ILE A 210 11.92 1.72 15.96
C ILE A 210 12.65 0.72 16.85
N LEU A 211 13.50 -0.13 16.28
CA LEU A 211 14.21 -1.15 17.03
C LEU A 211 15.31 -0.57 17.94
N ASP A 212 15.98 0.52 17.54
CA ASP A 212 16.90 1.27 18.39
C ASP A 212 16.17 1.87 19.61
N GLY A 213 14.96 2.41 19.39
CA GLY A 213 14.13 2.92 20.48
C GLY A 213 13.64 1.82 21.43
N TYR A 214 13.23 0.67 20.85
CA TYR A 214 12.88 -0.49 21.65
C TYR A 214 14.08 -0.98 22.50
N HIS A 215 15.26 -1.07 21.90
CA HIS A 215 16.47 -1.48 22.64
C HIS A 215 16.82 -0.50 23.76
N LYS A 216 16.68 0.81 23.53
CA LYS A 216 16.90 1.86 24.55
C LYS A 216 15.89 1.83 25.68
N SER A 217 14.66 1.40 25.43
CA SER A 217 13.59 1.39 26.43
C SER A 217 13.76 0.30 27.50
N GLU A 218 14.69 -0.65 27.30
CA GLU A 218 14.87 -1.82 28.16
C GLU A 218 13.57 -2.61 28.38
N ASN A 219 12.62 -2.52 27.45
CA ASN A 219 11.35 -3.22 27.53
C ASN A 219 11.56 -4.74 27.41
N GLU A 220 10.97 -5.50 28.34
CA GLU A 220 11.13 -6.94 28.41
C GLU A 220 10.14 -7.75 27.56
N ASN A 221 9.09 -7.11 27.03
CA ASN A 221 8.09 -7.75 26.21
C ASN A 221 8.63 -8.04 24.79
N PRO A 222 8.28 -9.15 24.13
CA PRO A 222 8.73 -9.45 22.79
C PRO A 222 8.41 -8.35 21.76
N PHE A 223 9.33 -8.12 20.82
CA PHE A 223 9.10 -7.26 19.67
C PHE A 223 9.13 -8.08 18.37
N LEU A 224 8.00 -8.19 17.69
CA LEU A 224 7.87 -8.98 16.47
C LEU A 224 8.13 -8.12 15.23
N VAL A 225 9.07 -8.54 14.40
CA VAL A 225 9.39 -7.95 13.11
C VAL A 225 8.93 -8.88 12.00
N ILE A 226 7.88 -8.50 11.27
CA ILE A 226 7.31 -9.30 10.19
C ILE A 226 7.62 -8.66 8.84
N GLY A 227 8.27 -9.43 7.98
CA GLY A 227 8.66 -9.06 6.63
C GLY A 227 9.83 -9.91 6.15
N LYS A 228 9.99 -10.04 4.83
CA LYS A 228 11.13 -10.74 4.24
C LYS A 228 12.43 -10.03 4.58
N THR A 229 13.42 -10.77 5.08
CA THR A 229 14.69 -10.24 5.59
C THR A 229 15.90 -10.61 4.73
N GLU A 230 15.68 -11.18 3.54
CA GLU A 230 16.72 -11.71 2.66
C GLU A 230 17.43 -10.62 1.83
N ASN A 231 17.03 -9.35 1.97
CA ASN A 231 17.73 -8.23 1.35
C ASN A 231 18.88 -7.70 2.26
N GLU A 232 19.70 -6.83 1.71
CA GLU A 232 20.87 -6.25 2.40
C GLU A 232 20.50 -5.57 3.73
N PHE A 233 19.44 -4.75 3.72
CA PHE A 233 19.00 -4.03 4.91
C PHE A 233 18.41 -4.97 5.98
N GLY A 234 17.65 -5.99 5.58
CA GLY A 234 17.15 -7.00 6.51
C GLY A 234 18.26 -7.82 7.16
N THR A 235 19.30 -8.17 6.39
CA THR A 235 20.51 -8.84 6.90
C THR A 235 21.25 -7.95 7.89
N TYR A 236 21.42 -6.67 7.57
CA TYR A 236 22.00 -5.67 8.46
C TYR A 236 21.24 -5.56 9.79
N LEU A 237 19.91 -5.45 9.75
CA LEU A 237 19.09 -5.34 10.96
C LEU A 237 19.21 -6.59 11.85
N LYS A 238 19.18 -7.79 11.27
CA LYS A 238 19.38 -9.02 12.03
C LYS A 238 20.74 -9.06 12.73
N GLU A 239 21.81 -8.65 12.04
CA GLU A 239 23.15 -8.62 12.64
C GLU A 239 23.25 -7.55 13.75
N LYS A 240 22.70 -6.36 13.52
CA LYS A 240 22.71 -5.26 14.50
C LYS A 240 22.02 -5.63 15.81
N PHE A 241 20.89 -6.34 15.73
CA PHE A 241 20.07 -6.66 16.91
C PHE A 241 20.19 -8.10 17.39
N LYS A 242 21.16 -8.88 16.91
CA LYS A 242 21.33 -10.30 17.24
C LYS A 242 21.47 -10.62 18.73
N GLU A 243 22.04 -9.70 19.52
CA GLU A 243 22.22 -9.89 20.95
C GLU A 243 20.94 -9.58 21.78
N ASN A 244 19.94 -8.93 21.16
CA ASN A 244 18.65 -8.68 21.81
C ASN A 244 17.65 -9.80 21.46
N ASN A 245 17.58 -10.81 22.31
CA ASN A 245 16.72 -11.99 22.11
C ASN A 245 15.20 -11.71 22.18
N LYS A 246 14.80 -10.50 22.58
CA LYS A 246 13.40 -10.05 22.60
C LYS A 246 12.94 -9.61 21.21
N ILE A 247 13.85 -9.17 20.32
CA ILE A 247 13.55 -8.81 18.96
C ILE A 247 13.50 -10.08 18.09
N GLN A 248 12.32 -10.40 17.58
CA GLN A 248 12.07 -11.64 16.84
C GLN A 248 11.74 -11.34 15.37
N PHE A 249 12.62 -11.68 14.45
CA PHE A 249 12.39 -11.60 13.01
C PHE A 249 11.67 -12.86 12.52
N LEU A 250 10.36 -12.75 12.26
CA LEU A 250 9.49 -13.89 11.90
C LEU A 250 9.47 -14.20 10.39
N GLY A 251 10.17 -13.38 9.57
CA GLY A 251 10.07 -13.52 8.12
C GLY A 251 8.73 -13.00 7.57
N GLY A 252 8.40 -13.38 6.34
CA GLY A 252 7.14 -12.97 5.71
C GLY A 252 5.97 -13.85 6.14
N ILE A 253 4.93 -13.24 6.69
CA ILE A 253 3.63 -13.89 6.96
C ILE A 253 2.62 -13.27 6.00
N TYR A 254 1.90 -14.12 5.24
CA TYR A 254 0.93 -13.70 4.21
C TYR A 254 -0.51 -14.10 4.54
N ASP A 255 -0.71 -14.85 5.59
CA ASP A 255 -2.05 -15.16 6.11
C ASP A 255 -2.60 -13.92 6.81
N ILE A 256 -3.63 -13.31 6.18
CA ILE A 256 -4.23 -12.08 6.70
C ILE A 256 -4.96 -12.30 8.03
N GLU A 257 -5.51 -13.48 8.28
CA GLU A 257 -6.15 -13.81 9.55
C GLU A 257 -5.11 -13.82 10.67
N VAL A 258 -3.97 -14.46 10.45
CA VAL A 258 -2.84 -14.45 11.39
C VAL A 258 -2.38 -13.01 11.65
N LEU A 259 -2.13 -12.22 10.59
CA LEU A 259 -1.66 -10.84 10.73
C LEU A 259 -2.66 -9.96 11.49
N ASN A 260 -3.95 -10.09 11.21
CA ASN A 260 -4.97 -9.29 11.90
C ASN A 260 -5.08 -9.66 13.38
N ASN A 261 -4.98 -10.94 13.73
CA ASN A 261 -4.93 -11.37 15.13
C ASN A 261 -3.68 -10.84 15.86
N LEU A 262 -2.49 -10.92 15.23
CA LEU A 262 -1.27 -10.38 15.80
C LEU A 262 -1.33 -8.85 15.97
N ARG A 263 -1.99 -8.12 15.07
CA ARG A 263 -2.23 -6.66 15.23
C ARG A 263 -3.23 -6.36 16.35
N TYR A 264 -4.33 -7.10 16.39
CA TYR A 264 -5.41 -6.89 17.37
C TYR A 264 -4.94 -7.04 18.82
N TYR A 265 -4.17 -8.09 19.09
CA TYR A 265 -3.71 -8.42 20.43
C TYR A 265 -2.35 -7.78 20.79
N ALA A 266 -1.74 -7.01 19.92
CA ALA A 266 -0.48 -6.33 20.22
C ALA A 266 -0.63 -5.25 21.28
N GLY A 267 0.37 -5.09 22.12
CA GLY A 267 0.53 -3.92 23.00
C GLY A 267 0.66 -2.65 22.17
N PHE A 268 1.58 -2.66 21.20
CA PHE A 268 1.76 -1.58 20.23
C PHE A 268 1.96 -2.14 18.81
N TYR A 269 1.33 -1.51 17.82
CA TYR A 269 1.62 -1.72 16.42
C TYR A 269 2.41 -0.52 15.88
N PHE A 270 3.66 -0.75 15.48
CA PHE A 270 4.52 0.28 14.93
C PHE A 270 4.38 0.40 13.42
N HIS A 271 4.09 1.61 12.96
CA HIS A 271 3.98 1.96 11.54
C HIS A 271 5.04 3.00 11.16
N GLY A 272 6.19 2.53 10.70
CA GLY A 272 7.34 3.40 10.41
C GLY A 272 7.36 4.02 9.01
N HIS A 273 6.42 3.70 8.12
CA HIS A 273 6.44 4.16 6.73
C HIS A 273 6.46 5.69 6.61
N SER A 274 7.44 6.23 5.89
CA SER A 274 7.62 7.68 5.70
C SER A 274 7.48 8.15 4.26
N VAL A 275 7.42 7.22 3.30
CA VAL A 275 7.30 7.48 1.87
C VAL A 275 6.14 6.66 1.31
N GLY A 276 5.27 7.30 0.56
CA GLY A 276 4.15 6.63 -0.09
C GLY A 276 2.88 7.48 -0.06
N GLY A 277 1.78 6.88 -0.48
CA GLY A 277 0.43 7.40 -0.36
C GLY A 277 -0.29 6.85 0.87
N THR A 278 -1.57 6.52 0.72
CA THR A 278 -2.31 5.73 1.71
C THR A 278 -1.74 4.31 1.77
N ASN A 279 -1.18 3.95 2.92
CA ASN A 279 -0.55 2.64 3.07
C ASN A 279 -1.60 1.57 3.42
N PRO A 280 -1.81 0.52 2.60
CA PRO A 280 -2.76 -0.56 2.92
C PRO A 280 -2.51 -1.20 4.28
N SER A 281 -1.24 -1.40 4.67
CA SER A 281 -0.90 -1.99 5.98
C SER A 281 -1.31 -1.11 7.16
N LEU A 282 -1.37 0.23 6.99
CA LEU A 282 -1.90 1.15 8.00
C LEU A 282 -3.41 0.99 8.14
N LEU A 283 -4.14 0.95 7.01
CA LEU A 283 -5.59 0.72 7.04
C LEU A 283 -5.95 -0.65 7.62
N GLU A 284 -5.16 -1.68 7.31
CA GLU A 284 -5.32 -3.01 7.92
C GLU A 284 -5.07 -2.99 9.43
N ALA A 285 -4.09 -2.21 9.90
CA ALA A 285 -3.85 -2.04 11.34
C ALA A 285 -5.03 -1.33 12.03
N MET A 286 -5.52 -0.24 11.43
CA MET A 286 -6.73 0.46 11.93
C MET A 286 -7.93 -0.49 11.95
N SER A 287 -8.14 -1.24 10.88
CA SER A 287 -9.29 -2.15 10.72
C SER A 287 -9.25 -3.35 11.66
N SER A 288 -8.07 -3.80 12.04
CA SER A 288 -7.86 -4.88 13.01
C SER A 288 -7.88 -4.40 14.47
N GLY A 289 -8.10 -3.12 14.74
CA GLY A 289 -8.15 -2.60 16.11
C GLY A 289 -6.78 -2.52 16.79
N ALA A 290 -5.72 -2.33 16.02
CA ALA A 290 -4.37 -2.15 16.58
C ALA A 290 -4.21 -0.80 17.29
N PHE A 291 -3.45 -0.77 18.38
CA PHE A 291 -3.02 0.47 19.02
C PHE A 291 -1.75 0.98 18.34
N ILE A 292 -1.88 2.05 17.55
CA ILE A 292 -0.91 2.45 16.54
C ILE A 292 0.07 3.48 17.08
N VAL A 293 1.38 3.22 16.83
CA VAL A 293 2.50 4.15 16.98
C VAL A 293 3.06 4.40 15.58
N ALA A 294 2.88 5.61 15.06
CA ALA A 294 3.21 5.92 13.65
C ALA A 294 4.37 6.90 13.54
N ASN A 295 5.16 6.80 12.45
CA ASN A 295 6.13 7.83 12.12
C ASN A 295 5.40 9.16 11.85
N ASP A 296 5.93 10.26 12.45
CA ASP A 296 5.36 11.61 12.35
C ASP A 296 5.63 12.21 10.96
N ASN A 297 4.71 11.98 10.04
CA ASN A 297 4.76 12.55 8.69
C ASN A 297 3.34 12.85 8.16
N ILE A 298 3.27 13.60 7.07
CA ILE A 298 2.00 14.07 6.50
C ILE A 298 1.10 12.92 6.05
N PHE A 299 1.64 11.79 5.56
CA PHE A 299 0.86 10.66 5.06
C PHE A 299 0.14 9.96 6.22
N ASN A 300 0.87 9.63 7.29
CA ASN A 300 0.30 8.99 8.47
C ASN A 300 -0.67 9.93 9.22
N LYS A 301 -0.29 11.21 9.39
CA LYS A 301 -1.13 12.20 10.07
C LYS A 301 -2.42 12.51 9.33
N SER A 302 -2.43 12.47 7.99
CA SER A 302 -3.66 12.71 7.22
C SER A 302 -4.72 11.61 7.39
N ILE A 303 -4.31 10.42 7.83
CA ILE A 303 -5.20 9.26 8.03
C ILE A 303 -5.55 9.11 9.52
N LEU A 304 -4.52 9.08 10.37
CA LEU A 304 -4.68 8.82 11.80
C LEU A 304 -5.09 10.07 12.58
N GLU A 305 -4.73 11.27 12.11
CA GLU A 305 -4.97 12.56 12.77
C GLU A 305 -4.38 12.56 14.20
N LYS A 306 -5.22 12.65 15.23
CA LYS A 306 -4.83 12.58 16.64
C LYS A 306 -5.01 11.19 17.28
N GLU A 307 -5.44 10.21 16.49
CA GLU A 307 -5.81 8.87 16.97
C GLU A 307 -4.66 7.86 16.84
N ALA A 308 -3.44 8.33 17.10
CA ALA A 308 -2.23 7.51 17.20
C ALA A 308 -1.20 8.20 18.08
N LEU A 309 -0.22 7.45 18.53
CA LEU A 309 1.02 7.99 19.09
C LEU A 309 1.99 8.21 17.92
N TYR A 310 2.87 9.21 18.05
CA TYR A 310 3.78 9.57 16.96
C TYR A 310 5.23 9.62 17.44
N PHE A 311 6.14 9.20 16.55
CA PHE A 311 7.58 9.26 16.79
C PHE A 311 8.31 9.88 15.59
N LEU A 312 9.41 10.59 15.84
CA LEU A 312 10.37 11.09 14.85
C LEU A 312 11.70 10.36 14.93
N ASN A 313 12.08 9.93 16.14
CA ASN A 313 13.39 9.33 16.41
C ASN A 313 13.26 8.19 17.42
N SER A 314 14.39 7.56 17.77
CA SER A 314 14.43 6.42 18.69
C SER A 314 14.14 6.78 20.13
N ASP A 315 14.40 8.03 20.54
CA ASP A 315 14.11 8.48 21.92
C ASP A 315 12.59 8.60 22.13
N ASP A 316 11.85 9.11 21.13
CA ASP A 316 10.38 9.13 21.17
C ASP A 316 9.81 7.71 21.31
N VAL A 317 10.36 6.74 20.57
CA VAL A 317 9.94 5.33 20.66
C VAL A 317 10.21 4.76 22.04
N ALA A 318 11.39 5.04 22.62
CA ALA A 318 11.75 4.58 23.97
C ALA A 318 10.79 5.15 25.01
N ILE A 319 10.46 6.44 24.95
CA ILE A 319 9.50 7.10 25.85
C ILE A 319 8.13 6.43 25.74
N ILE A 320 7.60 6.25 24.51
CA ILE A 320 6.29 5.61 24.28
C ILE A 320 6.22 4.21 24.91
N LEU A 321 7.30 3.45 24.82
CA LEU A 321 7.35 2.08 25.36
C LEU A 321 7.45 2.00 26.89
N THR A 322 7.82 3.10 27.56
CA THR A 322 7.97 3.18 29.02
C THR A 322 6.81 3.89 29.72
N GLU A 323 6.03 4.67 28.96
CA GLU A 323 4.87 5.39 29.52
C GLU A 323 3.64 4.49 29.65
N THR A 324 2.85 4.71 30.71
CA THR A 324 1.53 4.08 30.88
C THR A 324 0.51 4.87 30.06
N ILE A 325 0.13 4.36 28.88
CA ILE A 325 -0.75 5.05 27.92
C ILE A 325 -2.06 4.24 27.68
N GLU A 326 -2.41 3.33 28.56
CA GLU A 326 -3.55 2.42 28.40
C GLU A 326 -4.89 3.16 28.28
N ASP A 327 -5.04 4.30 28.94
CA ASP A 327 -6.23 5.15 28.92
C ASP A 327 -6.58 5.69 27.50
N LYS A 328 -5.60 5.80 26.59
CA LYS A 328 -5.81 6.26 25.22
C LYS A 328 -6.19 5.15 24.24
N ARG A 329 -5.82 3.90 24.55
CA ARG A 329 -5.99 2.75 23.63
C ARG A 329 -7.43 2.62 23.14
N GLU A 330 -8.39 2.48 24.06
CA GLU A 330 -9.79 2.23 23.71
C GLU A 330 -10.33 3.34 22.81
N HIS A 331 -10.05 4.59 23.14
CA HIS A 331 -10.50 5.75 22.39
C HIS A 331 -9.89 5.79 20.97
N PHE A 332 -8.57 5.63 20.83
CA PHE A 332 -7.90 5.65 19.53
C PHE A 332 -8.33 4.51 18.64
N VAL A 333 -8.41 3.30 19.18
CA VAL A 333 -8.86 2.10 18.46
C VAL A 333 -10.29 2.28 17.96
N ALA A 334 -11.23 2.70 18.82
CA ALA A 334 -12.63 2.90 18.44
C ALA A 334 -12.76 3.93 17.31
N ASN A 335 -12.06 5.07 17.40
CA ASN A 335 -12.11 6.11 16.39
C ASN A 335 -11.48 5.67 15.06
N ASN A 336 -10.35 4.95 15.11
CA ASN A 336 -9.73 4.40 13.90
C ASN A 336 -10.63 3.37 13.20
N ILE A 337 -11.27 2.47 13.94
CA ILE A 337 -12.27 1.54 13.38
C ILE A 337 -13.45 2.32 12.78
N GLN A 338 -13.91 3.40 13.43
CA GLN A 338 -15.00 4.23 12.88
C GLN A 338 -14.59 4.93 11.58
N LYS A 339 -13.34 5.42 11.46
CA LYS A 339 -12.80 5.95 10.19
C LYS A 339 -12.82 4.88 9.09
N ILE A 340 -12.40 3.64 9.40
CA ILE A 340 -12.49 2.53 8.43
C ILE A 340 -13.94 2.33 7.97
N LYS A 341 -14.90 2.26 8.89
CA LYS A 341 -16.33 2.04 8.59
C LYS A 341 -16.97 3.15 7.76
N THR A 342 -16.46 4.38 7.82
CA THR A 342 -17.09 5.54 7.18
C THR A 342 -16.32 6.11 6.00
N LEU A 343 -14.98 6.07 6.02
CA LEU A 343 -14.13 6.73 5.04
C LEU A 343 -13.36 5.76 4.14
N TYR A 344 -13.03 4.57 4.65
CA TYR A 344 -12.10 3.65 3.99
C TYR A 344 -12.72 2.27 3.70
N THR A 345 -14.07 2.16 3.60
CA THR A 345 -14.70 0.91 3.15
C THR A 345 -14.48 0.71 1.65
N TRP A 346 -14.26 -0.53 1.22
CA TRP A 346 -14.17 -0.84 -0.21
C TRP A 346 -15.40 -0.38 -0.99
N ASP A 347 -16.61 -0.52 -0.44
CA ASP A 347 -17.85 -0.05 -1.08
C ASP A 347 -17.80 1.46 -1.38
N LYS A 348 -17.32 2.25 -0.42
CA LYS A 348 -17.15 3.69 -0.62
C LYS A 348 -16.12 3.98 -1.72
N ILE A 349 -14.96 3.34 -1.67
CA ILE A 349 -13.88 3.53 -2.64
C ILE A 349 -14.35 3.17 -4.06
N ILE A 350 -15.02 2.03 -4.22
CA ILE A 350 -15.60 1.60 -5.50
C ILE A 350 -16.64 2.62 -5.99
N ASN A 351 -17.52 3.09 -5.12
CA ASN A 351 -18.51 4.11 -5.46
C ASN A 351 -17.87 5.45 -5.87
N ASP A 352 -16.78 5.85 -5.22
CA ASP A 352 -16.09 7.09 -5.55
C ASP A 352 -15.39 7.00 -6.92
N TYR A 353 -14.77 5.87 -7.25
CA TYR A 353 -14.22 5.60 -8.59
C TYR A 353 -15.31 5.56 -9.65
N GLU A 354 -16.41 4.85 -9.41
CA GLU A 354 -17.54 4.81 -10.34
C GLU A 354 -18.11 6.20 -10.64
N LYS A 355 -18.34 7.01 -9.60
CA LYS A 355 -18.81 8.40 -9.74
C LYS A 355 -17.84 9.24 -10.56
N LEU A 356 -16.52 9.08 -10.32
CA LEU A 356 -15.50 9.75 -11.09
C LEU A 356 -15.57 9.34 -12.57
N PHE A 357 -15.64 8.05 -12.86
CA PHE A 357 -15.73 7.51 -14.22
C PHE A 357 -16.97 8.02 -14.96
N ILE A 358 -18.14 7.98 -14.33
CA ILE A 358 -19.40 8.50 -14.89
C ILE A 358 -19.32 10.01 -15.14
N LYS A 359 -18.69 10.77 -14.25
CA LYS A 359 -18.52 12.23 -14.40
C LYS A 359 -17.63 12.59 -15.59
N LEU A 360 -16.55 11.84 -15.79
CA LEU A 360 -15.58 12.10 -16.87
C LEU A 360 -16.05 11.60 -18.21
N ALA A 361 -16.86 10.53 -18.28
CA ALA A 361 -17.39 9.95 -19.50
C ALA A 361 -18.59 10.73 -20.11
N LYS A 362 -19.10 11.74 -19.43
CA LYS A 362 -20.14 12.67 -19.91
C LYS A 362 -19.53 13.81 -20.70
#